data_7fe8cd063a269efca918ed8af06316cb
#
_entry.id   7fe8cd063a269efca918ed8af06316cb
#
_cell.length_a   1.000
_cell.length_b   1.000
_cell.length_c   1.000
_cell.angle_alpha   90.00
_cell.angle_beta   90.00
_cell.angle_gamma   90.00
#
_symmetry.space_group_name_H-M   'P 1'
#
loop_
_entity.id
_entity.type
_entity.pdbx_description
1 polymer ?
#
loop_
_entity_poly.entity_id
_entity_poly.type
_entity_poly.pdbx_seq_one_letter_code
_entity_poly.pdbx_strand_id
1 'polypeptide(L)'
;MTVSENHAAHGHGTGGHDGGGQGAASGGWTTAARMLQDASPITVPEGASAMTIHVAWEPGDPGTPPHRHSGPAFGYVIQGAVRFELEGEPERVVEAGGTFWEPGGDVIHYQDGNALGDARTEFVVTMMCAPGKPMLELVDEAELAERAHLRAPRPTSAPS
;
A
#
# COMPACT_ATOMS: atom_id res chain seq x y z
N MET A 1 2.33 -49.30 41.98
CA MET A 1 1.06 -49.97 41.70
C MET A 1 0.22 -48.94 40.95
N THR A 2 -0.15 -49.05 39.82
CA THR A 2 -0.27 -49.89 38.66
C THR A 2 -0.56 -48.97 37.51
N VAL A 3 0.20 -49.10 36.45
CA VAL A 3 0.00 -48.50 35.12
C VAL A 3 -1.31 -49.01 34.52
N SER A 4 -1.94 -48.20 33.69
CA SER A 4 -2.75 -48.76 32.62
C SER A 4 -2.67 -47.82 31.39
N GLU A 5 -1.98 -48.31 30.38
CA GLU A 5 -1.97 -47.82 29.02
C GLU A 5 -3.31 -48.17 28.36
N ASN A 6 -3.77 -47.30 27.46
CA ASN A 6 -4.66 -47.75 26.40
C ASN A 6 -4.36 -47.03 25.08
N HIS A 7 -3.99 -47.86 24.15
CA HIS A 7 -3.73 -47.57 22.72
C HIS A 7 -5.04 -47.49 21.91
N ALA A 8 -4.89 -46.84 20.81
CA ALA A 8 -5.64 -46.95 19.54
C ALA A 8 -6.47 -45.70 19.21
N ALA A 9 -6.54 -45.21 17.99
CA ALA A 9 -6.20 -45.67 16.66
C ALA A 9 -6.21 -44.48 15.68
N HIS A 10 -5.51 -44.65 14.58
CA HIS A 10 -5.41 -43.73 13.43
C HIS A 10 -6.75 -43.43 12.77
N GLY A 11 -6.98 -42.14 12.43
CA GLY A 11 -7.98 -41.71 11.51
C GLY A 11 -7.46 -40.58 10.60
N HIS A 12 -7.08 -40.93 9.36
CA HIS A 12 -6.78 -39.95 8.32
C HIS A 12 -8.08 -39.26 7.90
N GLY A 13 -8.18 -37.96 8.14
CA GLY A 13 -9.24 -37.11 7.61
C GLY A 13 -8.61 -35.97 6.80
N THR A 14 -8.69 -36.06 5.47
CA THR A 14 -8.42 -34.95 4.55
C THR A 14 -9.54 -33.93 4.70
N GLY A 15 -9.24 -32.77 5.27
CA GLY A 15 -10.21 -31.68 5.44
C GLY A 15 -9.64 -30.40 4.88
N GLY A 16 -10.37 -29.83 3.92
CA GLY A 16 -10.02 -28.63 3.18
C GLY A 16 -9.81 -27.40 4.06
N HIS A 17 -8.88 -26.57 3.63
CA HIS A 17 -8.69 -25.23 4.16
C HIS A 17 -9.82 -24.31 3.68
N ASP A 18 -10.89 -24.25 4.44
CA ASP A 18 -11.82 -23.13 4.34
C ASP A 18 -11.23 -21.97 5.14
N GLY A 19 -10.79 -20.92 4.43
CA GLY A 19 -10.33 -19.66 5.00
C GLY A 19 -11.49 -18.95 5.70
N GLY A 20 -11.77 -19.33 6.94
CA GLY A 20 -12.72 -18.66 7.79
C GLY A 20 -12.20 -17.28 8.19
N GLY A 21 -12.73 -16.23 7.59
CA GLY A 21 -12.59 -14.87 8.10
C GLY A 21 -13.07 -14.83 9.54
N GLN A 22 -12.18 -14.46 10.46
CA GLN A 22 -12.55 -14.29 11.85
C GLN A 22 -13.51 -13.11 11.97
N GLY A 23 -14.77 -13.45 12.20
CA GLY A 23 -15.82 -12.50 12.43
C GLY A 23 -15.53 -11.65 13.66
N ALA A 24 -15.71 -10.36 13.49
CA ALA A 24 -15.70 -9.39 14.55
C ALA A 24 -16.73 -9.75 15.64
N ALA A 25 -16.34 -9.52 16.89
CA ALA A 25 -17.13 -9.79 18.07
C ALA A 25 -18.57 -9.24 17.96
N SER A 26 -19.52 -10.10 18.27
CA SER A 26 -20.95 -9.83 18.29
C SER A 26 -21.33 -8.95 19.48
N GLY A 27 -21.24 -7.65 19.32
CA GLY A 27 -21.89 -6.69 20.20
C GLY A 27 -22.69 -5.76 19.35
N GLY A 28 -24.02 -5.96 19.19
CA GLY A 28 -25.06 -5.04 18.74
C GLY A 28 -24.80 -4.00 17.63
N TRP A 29 -23.69 -4.06 16.91
CA TRP A 29 -23.30 -3.13 15.85
C TRP A 29 -23.83 -3.64 14.51
N THR A 30 -24.66 -2.84 13.85
CA THR A 30 -25.17 -3.13 12.50
C THR A 30 -24.21 -2.67 11.40
N THR A 31 -22.98 -2.32 11.75
CA THR A 31 -21.98 -1.78 10.82
C THR A 31 -21.34 -2.89 10.00
N ALA A 32 -21.45 -2.82 8.69
CA ALA A 32 -20.67 -3.64 7.78
C ALA A 32 -19.23 -3.09 7.69
N ALA A 33 -18.23 -3.94 7.90
CA ALA A 33 -16.83 -3.62 7.68
C ALA A 33 -16.30 -4.39 6.47
N ARG A 34 -15.50 -3.74 5.64
CA ARG A 34 -14.79 -4.34 4.51
C ARG A 34 -13.31 -4.02 4.63
N MET A 35 -12.46 -5.02 4.54
CA MET A 35 -11.02 -4.80 4.41
C MET A 35 -10.76 -4.16 3.04
N LEU A 36 -10.08 -3.03 3.03
CA LEU A 36 -9.70 -2.31 1.81
C LEU A 36 -8.28 -2.63 1.39
N GLN A 37 -7.40 -2.87 2.34
CA GLN A 37 -5.98 -3.13 2.10
C GLN A 37 -5.40 -3.99 3.22
N ASP A 38 -4.51 -4.90 2.85
CA ASP A 38 -3.62 -5.64 3.76
C ASP A 38 -2.20 -5.51 3.22
N ALA A 39 -1.34 -4.80 3.95
CA ALA A 39 0.05 -4.57 3.58
C ALA A 39 0.97 -5.33 4.56
N SER A 40 1.76 -6.25 4.03
CA SER A 40 2.64 -7.08 4.85
C SER A 40 3.83 -7.60 4.01
N PRO A 41 5.06 -7.61 4.55
CA PRO A 41 5.45 -7.05 5.85
C PRO A 41 5.58 -5.52 5.81
N ILE A 42 5.27 -4.85 6.91
CA ILE A 42 5.54 -3.41 7.07
C ILE A 42 6.65 -3.18 8.08
N THR A 43 7.45 -2.13 7.86
CA THR A 43 8.45 -1.67 8.81
C THR A 43 8.11 -0.25 9.24
N VAL A 44 7.70 -0.08 10.48
CA VAL A 44 7.45 1.24 11.06
C VAL A 44 8.69 1.70 11.81
N PRO A 45 9.23 2.90 11.53
CA PRO A 45 10.39 3.41 12.27
C PRO A 45 10.10 3.52 13.77
N GLU A 46 11.10 3.21 14.60
CA GLU A 46 10.96 3.38 16.04
C GLU A 46 10.67 4.85 16.39
N GLY A 47 9.69 5.08 17.24
CA GLY A 47 9.25 6.43 17.61
C GLY A 47 8.56 7.22 16.50
N ALA A 48 8.09 6.55 15.45
CA ALA A 48 7.40 7.20 14.34
C ALA A 48 6.17 7.99 14.79
N SER A 49 5.93 9.12 14.12
CA SER A 49 4.67 9.86 14.19
C SER A 49 3.79 9.52 13.00
N ALA A 50 2.48 9.41 13.21
CA ALA A 50 1.50 9.27 12.14
C ALA A 50 0.98 10.65 11.73
N MET A 51 0.94 10.90 10.42
CA MET A 51 0.36 12.09 9.82
C MET A 51 -0.65 11.66 8.76
N THR A 52 -1.85 12.23 8.79
CA THR A 52 -2.85 12.02 7.74
C THR A 52 -3.12 13.34 7.04
N ILE A 53 -3.03 13.33 5.73
CA ILE A 53 -3.33 14.50 4.89
C ILE A 53 -4.39 14.14 3.84
N HIS A 54 -5.17 15.15 3.46
CA HIS A 54 -6.03 15.13 2.29
C HIS A 54 -5.31 15.86 1.16
N VAL A 55 -5.22 15.21 0.01
CA VAL A 55 -4.61 15.75 -1.20
C VAL A 55 -5.69 15.91 -2.26
N ALA A 56 -5.65 17.03 -2.98
CA ALA A 56 -6.53 17.31 -4.10
C ALA A 56 -5.71 17.83 -5.26
N TRP A 57 -5.79 17.16 -6.40
CA TRP A 57 -5.11 17.52 -7.65
C TRP A 57 -6.09 18.01 -8.69
N GLU A 58 -5.73 19.06 -9.37
CA GLU A 58 -6.48 19.54 -10.55
C GLU A 58 -6.28 18.57 -11.74
N PRO A 59 -7.13 18.66 -12.78
CA PRO A 59 -6.99 17.85 -13.99
C PRO A 59 -5.58 17.93 -14.59
N GLY A 60 -4.96 16.78 -14.82
CA GLY A 60 -3.62 16.69 -15.42
C GLY A 60 -2.46 17.08 -14.50
N ASP A 61 -2.71 17.28 -13.20
CA ASP A 61 -1.63 17.57 -12.24
C ASP A 61 -0.62 16.43 -12.25
N PRO A 62 0.69 16.70 -12.46
CA PRO A 62 1.72 15.66 -12.47
C PRO A 62 1.99 15.05 -11.08
N GLY A 63 1.48 15.65 -10.02
CA GLY A 63 1.74 15.25 -8.63
C GLY A 63 3.13 15.62 -8.13
N THR A 64 3.60 14.86 -7.17
CA THR A 64 4.92 15.08 -6.56
C THR A 64 6.03 14.48 -7.44
N PRO A 65 7.15 15.17 -7.63
CA PRO A 65 8.34 14.58 -8.26
C PRO A 65 8.81 13.31 -7.52
N PRO A 66 9.67 12.47 -8.15
CA PRO A 66 10.18 11.27 -7.51
C PRO A 66 10.70 11.53 -6.11
N HIS A 67 10.22 10.75 -5.15
CA HIS A 67 10.48 10.95 -3.74
C HIS A 67 10.45 9.65 -2.95
N ARG A 68 10.78 9.72 -1.67
CA ARG A 68 10.62 8.62 -0.71
C ARG A 68 10.09 9.13 0.61
N HIS A 69 9.50 8.24 1.38
CA HIS A 69 9.06 8.47 2.74
C HIS A 69 9.97 7.74 3.73
N SER A 70 10.16 8.28 4.93
CA SER A 70 11.00 7.63 5.94
C SER A 70 10.36 6.39 6.60
N GLY A 71 9.11 6.13 6.32
CA GLY A 71 8.35 4.96 6.77
C GLY A 71 7.12 4.74 5.90
N PRO A 72 6.26 3.77 6.23
CA PRO A 72 5.16 3.37 5.37
C PRO A 72 4.08 4.44 5.24
N ALA A 73 3.48 4.50 4.05
CA ALA A 73 2.33 5.36 3.75
C ALA A 73 1.16 4.52 3.22
N PHE A 74 -0.06 4.87 3.60
CA PHE A 74 -1.30 4.18 3.24
C PHE A 74 -2.31 5.17 2.68
N GLY A 75 -2.70 4.98 1.43
CA GLY A 75 -3.60 5.87 0.74
C GLY A 75 -4.95 5.23 0.39
N TYR A 76 -5.98 6.09 0.34
CA TYR A 76 -7.31 5.74 -0.13
C TYR A 76 -7.82 6.83 -1.07
N VAL A 77 -8.19 6.44 -2.29
CA VAL A 77 -8.69 7.36 -3.30
C VAL A 77 -10.18 7.62 -3.09
N ILE A 78 -10.53 8.89 -2.84
CA ILE A 78 -11.90 9.34 -2.60
C ILE A 78 -12.61 9.58 -3.93
N GLN A 79 -11.92 10.25 -4.86
CA GLN A 79 -12.46 10.67 -6.15
C GLN A 79 -11.36 10.66 -7.21
N GLY A 80 -11.75 10.41 -8.47
CA GLY A 80 -10.81 10.41 -9.59
C GLY A 80 -9.92 9.18 -9.64
N ALA A 81 -8.67 9.36 -10.07
CA ALA A 81 -7.72 8.27 -10.24
C ALA A 81 -6.27 8.75 -10.05
N VAL A 82 -5.52 8.04 -9.25
CA VAL A 82 -4.10 8.28 -8.96
C VAL A 82 -3.25 7.43 -9.90
N ARG A 83 -2.30 8.05 -10.61
CA ARG A 83 -1.20 7.34 -11.27
C ARG A 83 -0.15 7.01 -10.22
N PHE A 84 0.22 5.75 -10.12
CA PHE A 84 1.05 5.25 -9.03
C PHE A 84 2.16 4.34 -9.55
N GLU A 85 3.41 4.61 -9.19
CA GLU A 85 4.54 3.80 -9.58
C GLU A 85 5.61 3.77 -8.47
N LEU A 86 5.87 2.61 -7.92
CA LEU A 86 6.98 2.37 -7.01
C LEU A 86 8.18 1.75 -7.74
N GLU A 87 9.36 1.91 -7.17
CA GLU A 87 10.56 1.21 -7.62
C GLU A 87 10.33 -0.31 -7.62
N GLY A 88 10.64 -0.94 -8.73
CA GLY A 88 10.46 -2.38 -8.93
C GLY A 88 9.03 -2.81 -9.29
N GLU A 89 8.04 -1.91 -9.24
CA GLU A 89 6.65 -2.20 -9.59
C GLU A 89 6.23 -1.49 -10.90
N PRO A 90 5.40 -2.11 -11.73
CA PRO A 90 4.84 -1.44 -12.90
C PRO A 90 3.96 -0.25 -12.50
N GLU A 91 3.99 0.82 -13.31
CA GLU A 91 3.02 1.90 -13.19
C GLU A 91 1.60 1.35 -13.27
N ARG A 92 0.73 1.80 -12.38
CA ARG A 92 -0.69 1.45 -12.34
C ARG A 92 -1.56 2.66 -12.06
N VAL A 93 -2.85 2.54 -12.32
CA VAL A 93 -3.85 3.54 -11.96
C VAL A 93 -4.69 3.00 -10.81
N VAL A 94 -4.87 3.81 -9.78
CA VAL A 94 -5.72 3.51 -8.62
C VAL A 94 -6.93 4.41 -8.68
N GLU A 95 -8.08 3.82 -9.00
CA GLU A 95 -9.35 4.53 -9.12
C GLU A 95 -10.02 4.82 -7.77
N ALA A 96 -11.04 5.66 -7.76
CA ALA A 96 -11.85 5.97 -6.59
C ALA A 96 -12.34 4.68 -5.89
N GLY A 97 -12.21 4.63 -4.56
CA GLY A 97 -12.49 3.45 -3.75
C GLY A 97 -11.32 2.46 -3.66
N GLY A 98 -10.27 2.65 -4.44
CA GLY A 98 -9.03 1.88 -4.38
C GLY A 98 -8.07 2.39 -3.32
N THR A 99 -7.07 1.56 -3.03
CA THR A 99 -6.01 1.85 -2.07
C THR A 99 -4.63 1.67 -2.68
N PHE A 100 -3.67 2.36 -2.10
CA PHE A 100 -2.24 2.16 -2.38
C PHE A 100 -1.46 2.20 -1.08
N TRP A 101 -0.25 1.65 -1.09
CA TRP A 101 0.67 1.79 0.01
C TRP A 101 2.10 1.86 -0.50
N GLU A 102 2.93 2.50 0.28
CA GLU A 102 4.34 2.68 0.05
C GLU A 102 5.09 2.09 1.23
N PRO A 103 6.10 1.24 1.03
CA PRO A 103 6.85 0.66 2.13
C PRO A 103 7.68 1.70 2.89
N GLY A 104 8.03 2.81 2.24
CA GLY A 104 8.96 3.81 2.76
C GLY A 104 10.40 3.32 2.74
N GLY A 105 11.25 3.94 3.56
CA GLY A 105 12.67 3.62 3.62
C GLY A 105 13.39 4.04 2.34
N ASP A 106 14.06 3.11 1.68
CA ASP A 106 14.86 3.38 0.49
C ASP A 106 14.09 3.26 -0.84
N VAL A 107 12.84 2.83 -0.80
CA VAL A 107 12.01 2.65 -2.03
C VAL A 107 11.59 3.99 -2.60
N ILE A 108 11.87 4.21 -3.88
CA ILE A 108 11.47 5.43 -4.59
C ILE A 108 10.04 5.32 -5.09
N HIS A 109 9.23 6.34 -4.79
CA HIS A 109 7.93 6.58 -5.42
C HIS A 109 8.14 7.46 -6.65
N TYR A 110 8.03 6.86 -7.84
CA TYR A 110 8.34 7.55 -9.10
C TYR A 110 7.20 8.37 -9.66
N GLN A 111 5.95 7.97 -9.39
CA GLN A 111 4.76 8.62 -9.93
C GLN A 111 3.64 8.62 -8.88
N ASP A 112 3.10 9.79 -8.61
CA ASP A 112 1.92 10.01 -7.78
C ASP A 112 1.04 11.14 -8.35
N GLY A 113 0.77 11.14 -9.63
CA GLY A 113 0.02 12.21 -10.30
C GLY A 113 -1.45 11.89 -10.55
N ASN A 114 -2.22 12.91 -10.95
CA ASN A 114 -3.57 12.73 -11.43
C ASN A 114 -3.56 11.98 -12.78
N ALA A 115 -4.18 10.80 -12.83
CA ALA A 115 -4.27 10.00 -14.04
C ALA A 115 -5.29 10.57 -15.06
N LEU A 116 -6.14 11.52 -14.63
CA LEU A 116 -7.21 12.12 -15.45
C LEU A 116 -6.80 13.51 -15.95
N GLY A 117 -6.99 13.74 -17.23
CA GLY A 117 -6.72 15.02 -17.85
C GLY A 117 -7.88 16.04 -17.77
N ASP A 118 -9.06 15.59 -17.35
CA ASP A 118 -10.31 16.36 -17.41
C ASP A 118 -11.10 16.38 -16.09
N ALA A 119 -10.63 15.69 -15.07
CA ALA A 119 -11.28 15.60 -13.76
C ALA A 119 -10.27 15.71 -12.62
N ARG A 120 -10.73 16.19 -11.47
CA ARG A 120 -9.95 16.26 -10.22
C ARG A 120 -9.78 14.87 -9.63
N THR A 121 -8.67 14.69 -8.92
CA THR A 121 -8.40 13.50 -8.11
C THR A 121 -8.21 13.93 -6.66
N GLU A 122 -8.87 13.21 -5.74
CA GLU A 122 -8.77 13.44 -4.30
C GLU A 122 -8.50 12.13 -3.57
N PHE A 123 -7.58 12.17 -2.62
CA PHE A 123 -7.26 11.03 -1.77
C PHE A 123 -6.83 11.47 -0.37
N VAL A 124 -6.90 10.56 0.57
CA VAL A 124 -6.25 10.70 1.87
C VAL A 124 -5.08 9.75 1.94
N VAL A 125 -4.00 10.17 2.57
CA VAL A 125 -2.85 9.32 2.84
C VAL A 125 -2.40 9.50 4.29
N THR A 126 -2.14 8.37 4.96
CA THR A 126 -1.55 8.33 6.30
C THR A 126 -0.12 7.83 6.19
N MET A 127 0.83 8.62 6.65
CA MET A 127 2.25 8.33 6.64
C MET A 127 2.77 8.13 8.06
N MET A 128 3.68 7.18 8.25
CA MET A 128 4.35 6.92 9.52
C MET A 128 5.81 7.36 9.41
N CYS A 129 6.10 8.60 9.83
CA CYS A 129 7.39 9.24 9.61
C CYS A 129 8.35 9.00 10.78
N ALA A 130 9.63 8.73 10.47
CA ALA A 130 10.68 8.62 11.46
C ALA A 130 10.90 9.97 12.17
N PRO A 131 11.28 9.97 13.48
CA PRO A 131 11.53 11.20 14.21
C PRO A 131 12.56 12.10 13.52
N GLY A 132 12.23 13.39 13.40
CA GLY A 132 13.11 14.40 12.80
C GLY A 132 13.31 14.28 11.28
N LYS A 133 12.63 13.38 10.61
CA LYS A 133 12.65 13.29 9.15
C LYS A 133 11.48 14.09 8.54
N PRO A 134 11.68 14.67 7.33
CA PRO A 134 10.59 15.30 6.61
C PRO A 134 9.52 14.27 6.20
N MET A 135 8.34 14.75 5.86
CA MET A 135 7.24 13.95 5.36
C MET A 135 7.64 13.15 4.11
N LEU A 136 8.35 13.80 3.19
CA LEU A 136 8.95 13.20 2.00
C LEU A 136 10.32 13.82 1.75
N GLU A 137 11.16 13.09 1.02
CA GLU A 137 12.47 13.52 0.57
C GLU A 137 12.54 13.33 -0.95
N LEU A 138 12.78 14.43 -1.67
CA LEU A 138 12.91 14.38 -3.13
C LEU A 138 14.20 13.65 -3.52
N VAL A 139 14.12 12.86 -4.58
CA VAL A 139 15.25 12.14 -5.16
C VAL A 139 15.85 12.96 -6.29
N ASP A 140 17.15 13.16 -6.28
CA ASP A 140 17.83 13.94 -7.31
C ASP A 140 18.04 13.17 -8.62
N GLU A 141 18.37 13.90 -9.69
CA GLU A 141 18.54 13.30 -11.02
C GLU A 141 19.71 12.32 -11.10
N ALA A 142 20.76 12.52 -10.31
CA ALA A 142 21.93 11.64 -10.30
C ALA A 142 21.57 10.28 -9.69
N GLU A 143 20.85 10.27 -8.58
CA GLU A 143 20.36 9.05 -7.96
C GLU A 143 19.30 8.35 -8.84
N LEU A 144 18.39 9.11 -9.47
CA LEU A 144 17.42 8.54 -10.42
C LEU A 144 18.11 7.85 -11.59
N ALA A 145 19.22 8.43 -12.11
CA ALA A 145 19.98 7.83 -13.19
C ALA A 145 20.72 6.56 -12.73
N GLU A 146 21.30 6.55 -11.54
CA GLU A 146 21.97 5.40 -10.96
C GLU A 146 20.99 4.22 -10.75
N ARG A 147 19.79 4.52 -10.25
CA ARG A 147 18.75 3.53 -9.91
C ARG A 147 17.80 3.21 -11.06
N ALA A 148 17.99 3.77 -12.25
CA ALA A 148 17.11 3.54 -13.40
C ALA A 148 16.90 2.05 -13.74
N HIS A 149 17.90 1.21 -13.46
CA HIS A 149 17.84 -0.24 -13.67
C HIS A 149 16.91 -0.99 -12.69
N LEU A 150 16.52 -0.34 -11.58
CA LEU A 150 15.59 -0.89 -10.59
C LEU A 150 14.13 -0.52 -10.91
N ARG A 151 13.92 0.44 -11.79
CA ARG A 151 12.58 0.85 -12.21
C ARG A 151 11.99 -0.21 -13.14
N ALA A 152 10.73 -0.59 -12.90
CA ALA A 152 10.05 -1.55 -13.76
C ALA A 152 9.92 -1.01 -15.21
N PRO A 153 9.99 -1.86 -16.23
CA PRO A 153 9.75 -1.44 -17.61
C PRO A 153 8.35 -0.83 -17.75
N ARG A 154 8.28 0.33 -18.38
CA ARG A 154 6.97 0.92 -18.72
C ARG A 154 6.28 0.05 -19.76
N PRO A 155 4.94 -0.15 -19.63
CA PRO A 155 4.20 -0.81 -20.68
C PRO A 155 4.40 -0.02 -21.99
N THR A 156 4.90 -0.70 -23.01
CA THR A 156 4.94 -0.11 -24.35
C THR A 156 3.50 0.14 -24.78
N SER A 157 3.15 1.40 -25.00
CA SER A 157 1.86 1.73 -25.61
C SER A 157 1.76 0.95 -26.92
N ALA A 158 0.71 0.12 -27.06
CA ALA A 158 0.42 -0.54 -28.32
C ALA A 158 0.31 0.53 -29.42
N PRO A 159 0.91 0.32 -30.60
CA PRO A 159 0.72 1.25 -31.71
C PRO A 159 -0.77 1.31 -32.06
N SER A 160 -1.27 2.53 -32.16
CA SER A 160 -2.64 2.88 -32.55
C SER A 160 -2.95 2.42 -33.97
#